data_7a0221a0c6b9e48c349838ad6e8b2468
#
_entry.id   7a0221a0c6b9e48c349838ad6e8b2468
#
_cell.length_a   1.000
_cell.length_b   1.000
_cell.length_c   1.000
_cell.angle_alpha   90.00
_cell.angle_beta   90.00
_cell.angle_gamma   90.00
#
_symmetry.space_group_name_H-M   'P 1'
#
loop_
_entity.id
_entity.type
_entity.pdbx_description
1 polymer ?
#
loop_
_entity_poly.entity_id
_entity_poly.type
_entity_poly.pdbx_seq_one_letter_code
_entity_poly.pdbx_strand_id
1 'polypeptide(L)'
;MGVFTRAQNRRPSDAPVHFQATSPRAKRRMLIIVNPYAATVSDRLRHLVVYALQGRFEVDAVDTEARGHATELCRQAAHEGYDVVVAFGGDGTVNEAANGLRGSATPLCCLPGGSANVFAKMLGIPAELVDATEHLLAMADDWRPRKVDLGVVNGRCFTFSSGLGLDASVVERVDSRPSLKARLGPYFFAWAAVSTFLRRYLVSPARMEVQAGERTLLGVTAVVQNGSPFTYFQDRPIEIAEGATLDSGALAGAVLHRATPVAMPFIGWRALSRHARVLRHRQVSGLMDIREVTVRTADGRPLPLQADGDYLGDVAEARYSILPRALNVVA
;
A
#
# COMPACT_ATOMS: atom_id res chain seq x y z
N MET A 1 -55.22 59.48 39.15
CA MET A 1 -54.22 58.89 40.07
C MET A 1 -53.47 57.78 39.31
N GLY A 2 -52.38 58.12 38.72
CA GLY A 2 -51.57 57.18 37.97
C GLY A 2 -50.27 56.90 38.69
N VAL A 3 -49.99 55.64 38.90
CA VAL A 3 -48.75 55.17 39.55
C VAL A 3 -47.79 54.74 38.41
N PHE A 4 -46.74 55.51 38.20
CA PHE A 4 -45.62 55.17 37.33
C PHE A 4 -44.66 54.24 38.05
N THR A 5 -44.53 52.98 37.61
CA THR A 5 -43.53 52.04 38.11
C THR A 5 -42.25 52.22 37.31
N ARG A 6 -41.19 52.57 37.99
CA ARG A 6 -39.83 52.82 37.46
C ARG A 6 -39.16 51.49 37.14
N ALA A 7 -38.92 51.19 35.87
CA ALA A 7 -38.11 50.07 35.44
C ALA A 7 -36.62 50.25 35.84
N GLN A 8 -36.07 49.37 36.65
CA GLN A 8 -34.66 49.37 36.97
C GLN A 8 -33.86 48.76 35.81
N ASN A 9 -33.02 49.61 35.23
CA ASN A 9 -32.03 49.27 34.19
C ASN A 9 -30.89 48.42 34.85
N ARG A 10 -30.92 47.11 34.72
CA ARG A 10 -29.79 46.23 35.13
C ARG A 10 -28.73 46.36 34.03
N ARG A 11 -27.56 46.92 34.35
CA ARG A 11 -26.35 46.87 33.53
C ARG A 11 -25.90 45.40 33.39
N PRO A 12 -25.43 44.95 32.21
CA PRO A 12 -24.80 43.65 32.06
C PRO A 12 -23.56 43.57 32.98
N SER A 13 -23.41 42.46 33.73
CA SER A 13 -22.26 42.25 34.59
C SER A 13 -21.00 42.10 33.69
N ASP A 14 -20.05 42.98 33.90
CA ASP A 14 -18.67 42.86 33.37
C ASP A 14 -17.93 41.76 34.11
N ALA A 15 -18.31 40.47 33.85
CA ALA A 15 -17.50 39.36 34.29
C ALA A 15 -16.34 39.21 33.27
N PRO A 16 -15.07 39.22 33.71
CA PRO A 16 -13.96 39.03 32.82
C PRO A 16 -14.07 37.64 32.15
N VAL A 17 -14.13 37.61 30.84
CA VAL A 17 -14.00 36.39 30.05
C VAL A 17 -12.58 35.86 30.28
N HIS A 18 -12.43 34.89 31.18
CA HIS A 18 -11.19 34.17 31.35
C HIS A 18 -10.97 33.30 30.10
N PHE A 19 -10.20 33.78 29.15
CA PHE A 19 -9.56 32.94 28.16
C PHE A 19 -8.62 32.01 28.95
N GLN A 20 -9.03 30.78 29.22
CA GLN A 20 -8.10 29.74 29.62
C GLN A 20 -7.20 29.52 28.40
N ALA A 21 -5.99 30.07 28.47
CA ALA A 21 -4.93 29.69 27.54
C ALA A 21 -4.66 28.22 27.76
N THR A 22 -5.23 27.36 26.90
CA THR A 22 -4.84 25.95 26.82
C THR A 22 -3.34 25.97 26.51
N SER A 23 -2.53 25.47 27.43
CA SER A 23 -1.10 25.31 27.20
C SER A 23 -0.88 24.65 25.86
N PRO A 24 -0.02 25.18 24.98
CA PRO A 24 0.20 24.60 23.66
C PRO A 24 0.65 23.13 23.89
N ARG A 25 -0.15 22.20 23.42
CA ARG A 25 0.18 20.76 23.42
C ARG A 25 1.48 20.63 22.64
N ALA A 26 2.48 19.98 23.22
CA ALA A 26 3.75 19.77 22.53
C ALA A 26 3.47 19.14 21.15
N LYS A 27 4.10 19.69 20.10
CA LYS A 27 3.94 19.16 18.75
C LYS A 27 4.50 17.75 18.70
N ARG A 28 3.82 16.85 17.99
CA ARG A 28 4.33 15.51 17.71
C ARG A 28 5.52 15.59 16.76
N ARG A 29 6.54 14.75 17.00
CA ARG A 29 7.71 14.61 16.13
C ARG A 29 7.35 13.73 14.93
N MET A 30 7.56 14.27 13.73
CA MET A 30 7.25 13.63 12.46
C MET A 30 8.51 13.52 11.60
N LEU A 31 8.83 12.31 11.15
CA LEU A 31 9.82 12.10 10.10
C LEU A 31 9.10 11.94 8.76
N ILE A 32 9.42 12.76 7.76
CA ILE A 32 8.97 12.60 6.38
C ILE A 32 10.11 12.00 5.56
N ILE A 33 9.89 10.80 5.04
CA ILE A 33 10.82 10.13 4.12
C ILE A 33 10.34 10.39 2.71
N VAL A 34 11.12 11.13 1.94
CA VAL A 34 10.77 11.54 0.59
C VAL A 34 11.54 10.70 -0.42
N ASN A 35 10.84 10.15 -1.39
CA ASN A 35 11.48 9.56 -2.56
C ASN A 35 11.53 10.60 -3.71
N PRO A 36 12.69 11.21 -3.99
CA PRO A 36 12.81 12.26 -5.00
C PRO A 36 12.59 11.74 -6.43
N TYR A 37 12.65 10.43 -6.64
CA TYR A 37 12.44 9.79 -7.95
C TYR A 37 10.99 9.34 -8.16
N ALA A 38 10.09 9.57 -7.21
CA ALA A 38 8.68 9.22 -7.36
C ALA A 38 7.99 10.13 -8.40
N ALA A 39 7.04 9.58 -9.15
CA ALA A 39 6.51 10.20 -10.37
C ALA A 39 5.87 11.59 -10.19
N THR A 40 5.29 11.85 -9.02
CA THR A 40 4.58 13.12 -8.73
C THR A 40 5.30 13.99 -7.69
N VAL A 41 6.47 13.56 -7.20
CA VAL A 41 7.27 14.33 -6.24
C VAL A 41 8.16 15.32 -6.97
N SER A 42 8.05 16.60 -6.62
CA SER A 42 8.96 17.66 -7.06
C SER A 42 9.45 18.45 -5.85
N ASP A 43 10.60 19.11 -5.96
CA ASP A 43 11.17 19.93 -4.88
C ASP A 43 10.16 20.97 -4.37
N ARG A 44 9.42 21.59 -5.29
CA ARG A 44 8.39 22.58 -4.92
C ARG A 44 7.27 21.96 -4.09
N LEU A 45 6.75 20.80 -4.49
CA LEU A 45 5.70 20.11 -3.75
C LEU A 45 6.19 19.60 -2.41
N ARG A 46 7.42 19.05 -2.36
CA ARG A 46 8.07 18.67 -1.12
C ARG A 46 8.13 19.82 -0.12
N HIS A 47 8.62 21.00 -0.53
CA HIS A 47 8.70 22.16 0.34
C HIS A 47 7.33 22.64 0.83
N LEU A 48 6.32 22.63 -0.05
CA LEU A 48 4.95 23.02 0.33
C LEU A 48 4.36 22.07 1.37
N VAL A 49 4.52 20.75 1.19
CA VAL A 49 4.04 19.73 2.14
C VAL A 49 4.73 19.88 3.49
N VAL A 50 6.07 19.96 3.50
CA VAL A 50 6.84 20.12 4.74
C VAL A 50 6.41 21.39 5.47
N TYR A 51 6.32 22.52 4.75
CA TYR A 51 5.89 23.79 5.35
C TYR A 51 4.48 23.72 5.95
N ALA A 52 3.55 23.11 5.25
CA ALA A 52 2.18 22.95 5.76
C ALA A 52 2.15 22.11 7.04
N LEU A 53 2.88 20.99 7.06
CA LEU A 53 2.91 20.07 8.22
C LEU A 53 3.64 20.66 9.43
N GLN A 54 4.63 21.54 9.24
CA GLN A 54 5.32 22.25 10.33
C GLN A 54 4.38 23.13 11.18
N GLY A 55 3.23 23.50 10.62
CA GLY A 55 2.19 24.20 11.38
C GLY A 55 1.68 23.39 12.58
N ARG A 56 1.65 22.07 12.49
CA ARG A 56 1.04 21.15 13.49
C ARG A 56 2.02 20.16 14.11
N PHE A 57 3.14 19.87 13.43
CA PHE A 57 4.14 18.87 13.81
C PHE A 57 5.53 19.49 13.93
N GLU A 58 6.40 18.84 14.67
CA GLU A 58 7.85 19.03 14.58
C GLU A 58 8.37 18.10 13.48
N VAL A 59 8.79 18.66 12.35
CA VAL A 59 9.02 17.91 11.10
C VAL A 59 10.48 17.86 10.74
N ASP A 60 11.01 16.66 10.63
CA ASP A 60 12.25 16.34 9.94
C ASP A 60 11.93 15.72 8.58
N ALA A 61 12.65 16.11 7.52
CA ALA A 61 12.43 15.60 6.17
C ALA A 61 13.73 15.10 5.56
N VAL A 62 13.76 13.82 5.14
CA VAL A 62 14.94 13.14 4.62
C VAL A 62 14.62 12.48 3.28
N ASP A 63 15.49 12.70 2.30
CA ASP A 63 15.38 12.07 0.98
C ASP A 63 15.97 10.66 0.99
N THR A 64 15.34 9.74 0.28
CA THR A 64 15.93 8.42 0.06
C THR A 64 17.03 8.50 -1.00
N GLU A 65 18.16 7.83 -0.76
CA GLU A 65 19.30 7.81 -1.66
C GLU A 65 19.38 6.52 -2.49
N ALA A 66 18.87 5.41 -1.94
CA ALA A 66 18.95 4.09 -2.55
C ALA A 66 17.81 3.17 -2.10
N ARG A 67 17.66 2.02 -2.77
CA ARG A 67 16.80 0.93 -2.30
C ARG A 67 17.21 0.48 -0.89
N GLY A 68 16.21 0.27 -0.03
CA GLY A 68 16.40 -0.11 1.37
C GLY A 68 16.64 1.07 2.33
N HIS A 69 16.95 2.28 1.82
CA HIS A 69 17.24 3.43 2.68
C HIS A 69 16.01 3.84 3.52
N ALA A 70 14.80 3.82 2.94
CA ALA A 70 13.59 4.11 3.72
C ALA A 70 13.36 3.10 4.85
N THR A 71 13.75 1.84 4.68
CA THR A 71 13.66 0.82 5.75
C THR A 71 14.58 1.17 6.92
N GLU A 72 15.80 1.63 6.64
CA GLU A 72 16.76 1.98 7.68
C GLU A 72 16.35 3.25 8.42
N LEU A 73 15.96 4.30 7.68
CA LEU A 73 15.41 5.53 8.25
C LEU A 73 14.22 5.27 9.17
N CYS A 74 13.32 4.37 8.78
CA CYS A 74 12.17 3.97 9.58
C CYS A 74 12.57 3.25 10.89
N ARG A 75 13.55 2.35 10.84
CA ARG A 75 14.06 1.68 12.05
C ARG A 75 14.69 2.69 13.01
N GLN A 76 15.48 3.60 12.48
CA GLN A 76 16.09 4.67 13.26
C GLN A 76 15.01 5.55 13.89
N ALA A 77 14.02 6.00 13.12
CA ALA A 77 12.91 6.83 13.62
C ALA A 77 12.13 6.14 14.75
N ALA A 78 11.86 4.84 14.61
CA ALA A 78 11.22 4.06 15.66
C ALA A 78 12.05 3.99 16.94
N HIS A 79 13.37 3.86 16.81
CA HIS A 79 14.30 3.84 17.96
C HIS A 79 14.45 5.22 18.61
N GLU A 80 14.44 6.30 17.83
CA GLU A 80 14.54 7.68 18.30
C GLU A 80 13.23 8.24 18.85
N GLY A 81 12.14 7.46 18.80
CA GLY A 81 10.85 7.81 19.39
C GLY A 81 10.09 8.88 18.62
N TYR A 82 10.16 8.86 17.30
CA TYR A 82 9.25 9.67 16.47
C TYR A 82 7.80 9.22 16.68
N ASP A 83 6.89 10.19 16.77
CA ASP A 83 5.46 9.94 16.95
C ASP A 83 4.80 9.41 15.67
N VAL A 84 5.40 9.69 14.51
CA VAL A 84 4.93 9.22 13.19
C VAL A 84 6.04 9.28 12.15
N VAL A 85 6.02 8.31 11.22
CA VAL A 85 6.79 8.36 9.98
C VAL A 85 5.82 8.52 8.81
N VAL A 86 6.09 9.46 7.92
CA VAL A 86 5.33 9.70 6.69
C VAL A 86 6.17 9.25 5.50
N ALA A 87 5.70 8.25 4.76
CA ALA A 87 6.31 7.83 3.51
C ALA A 87 5.72 8.68 2.36
N PHE A 88 6.50 9.64 1.88
CA PHE A 88 6.15 10.47 0.72
C PHE A 88 6.79 9.87 -0.54
N GLY A 89 6.06 9.02 -1.21
CA GLY A 89 6.53 8.28 -2.38
C GLY A 89 5.47 7.35 -2.95
N GLY A 90 5.90 6.38 -3.76
CA GLY A 90 5.06 5.32 -4.28
C GLY A 90 5.03 4.08 -3.38
N ASP A 91 4.34 3.02 -3.87
CA ASP A 91 4.15 1.77 -3.12
C ASP A 91 5.46 1.11 -2.67
N GLY A 92 6.55 1.22 -3.46
CA GLY A 92 7.87 0.72 -3.06
C GLY A 92 8.45 1.43 -1.83
N THR A 93 8.32 2.76 -1.75
CA THR A 93 8.75 3.55 -0.58
C THR A 93 7.91 3.19 0.65
N VAL A 94 6.60 3.01 0.46
CA VAL A 94 5.68 2.57 1.51
C VAL A 94 6.01 1.15 1.98
N ASN A 95 6.33 0.23 1.05
CA ASN A 95 6.76 -1.14 1.40
C ASN A 95 8.05 -1.13 2.23
N GLU A 96 9.04 -0.33 1.84
CA GLU A 96 10.29 -0.19 2.61
C GLU A 96 10.01 0.38 4.01
N ALA A 97 9.17 1.41 4.12
CA ALA A 97 8.77 1.99 5.39
C ALA A 97 8.04 0.97 6.28
N ALA A 98 7.11 0.21 5.73
CA ALA A 98 6.39 -0.85 6.44
C ALA A 98 7.36 -1.93 6.97
N ASN A 99 8.38 -2.32 6.17
CA ASN A 99 9.41 -3.27 6.59
C ASN A 99 10.29 -2.72 7.73
N GLY A 100 10.53 -1.41 7.75
CA GLY A 100 11.29 -0.74 8.81
C GLY A 100 10.50 -0.60 10.12
N LEU A 101 9.20 -0.30 10.02
CA LEU A 101 8.33 -0.03 11.17
C LEU A 101 7.60 -1.26 11.71
N ARG A 102 7.70 -2.42 11.06
CA ARG A 102 7.00 -3.64 11.51
C ARG A 102 7.31 -3.96 12.97
N GLY A 103 6.27 -4.16 13.78
CA GLY A 103 6.39 -4.46 15.20
C GLY A 103 6.73 -3.27 16.09
N SER A 104 6.97 -2.08 15.52
CA SER A 104 7.22 -0.87 16.30
C SER A 104 5.91 -0.21 16.77
N ALA A 105 6.02 0.69 17.75
CA ALA A 105 4.91 1.53 18.19
C ALA A 105 4.68 2.73 17.25
N THR A 106 5.70 3.15 16.50
CA THR A 106 5.65 4.30 15.61
C THR A 106 4.75 4.01 14.39
N PRO A 107 3.68 4.76 14.18
CA PRO A 107 2.78 4.57 13.06
C PRO A 107 3.35 5.10 11.75
N LEU A 108 2.97 4.43 10.66
CA LEU A 108 3.18 4.86 9.28
C LEU A 108 1.98 5.66 8.80
N CYS A 109 2.22 6.77 8.13
CA CYS A 109 1.29 7.46 7.25
C CYS A 109 1.86 7.51 5.84
N CYS A 110 1.00 7.64 4.82
CA CYS A 110 1.42 7.69 3.43
C CYS A 110 1.02 9.02 2.80
N LEU A 111 1.93 9.63 2.03
CA LEU A 111 1.60 10.70 1.09
C LEU A 111 1.81 10.20 -0.34
N PRO A 112 0.78 10.27 -1.20
CA PRO A 112 0.82 9.70 -2.53
C PRO A 112 1.83 10.43 -3.43
N GLY A 113 2.88 9.72 -3.84
CA GLY A 113 3.92 10.23 -4.73
C GLY A 113 4.16 9.34 -5.96
N GLY A 114 3.54 8.17 -6.00
CA GLY A 114 3.64 7.19 -7.09
C GLY A 114 2.44 7.22 -8.03
N SER A 115 2.45 6.31 -9.01
CA SER A 115 1.38 6.20 -10.01
C SER A 115 0.15 5.41 -9.55
N ALA A 116 0.30 4.44 -8.65
CA ALA A 116 -0.80 3.58 -8.19
C ALA A 116 -1.23 3.88 -6.75
N ASN A 117 -0.27 4.02 -5.84
CA ASN A 117 -0.45 4.32 -4.41
C ASN A 117 -1.51 3.41 -3.76
N VAL A 118 -1.37 2.10 -4.02
CA VAL A 118 -2.39 1.09 -3.68
C VAL A 118 -2.64 1.06 -2.18
N PHE A 119 -1.57 0.98 -1.38
CA PHE A 119 -1.72 0.89 0.07
C PHE A 119 -2.32 2.17 0.67
N ALA A 120 -1.92 3.36 0.19
CA ALA A 120 -2.51 4.62 0.62
C ALA A 120 -4.02 4.68 0.34
N LYS A 121 -4.44 4.28 -0.87
CA LYS A 121 -5.88 4.20 -1.24
C LYS A 121 -6.63 3.17 -0.39
N MET A 122 -6.03 2.02 -0.07
CA MET A 122 -6.63 1.01 0.82
C MET A 122 -6.82 1.53 2.25
N LEU A 123 -5.96 2.42 2.69
CA LEU A 123 -6.09 3.10 3.98
C LEU A 123 -7.14 4.21 3.97
N GLY A 124 -7.67 4.60 2.82
CA GLY A 124 -8.62 5.69 2.65
C GLY A 124 -7.96 7.06 2.50
N ILE A 125 -6.65 7.12 2.29
CA ILE A 125 -5.92 8.37 2.06
C ILE A 125 -6.27 8.92 0.68
N PRO A 126 -6.60 10.22 0.55
CA PRO A 126 -6.90 10.84 -0.73
C PRO A 126 -5.77 10.64 -1.77
N ALA A 127 -6.14 10.51 -3.04
CA ALA A 127 -5.19 10.27 -4.12
C ALA A 127 -4.38 11.53 -4.50
N GLU A 128 -4.99 12.71 -4.34
CA GLU A 128 -4.34 13.98 -4.62
C GLU A 128 -3.49 14.42 -3.43
N LEU A 129 -2.26 14.89 -3.70
CA LEU A 129 -1.28 15.21 -2.67
C LEU A 129 -1.75 16.33 -1.73
N VAL A 130 -2.46 17.33 -2.24
CA VAL A 130 -2.98 18.45 -1.45
C VAL A 130 -4.02 17.93 -0.46
N ASP A 131 -5.00 17.19 -0.95
CA ASP A 131 -6.07 16.61 -0.14
C ASP A 131 -5.51 15.63 0.90
N ALA A 132 -4.49 14.82 0.53
CA ALA A 132 -3.80 13.92 1.45
C ALA A 132 -3.04 14.68 2.55
N THR A 133 -2.46 15.83 2.22
CA THR A 133 -1.78 16.69 3.19
C THR A 133 -2.78 17.34 4.15
N GLU A 134 -3.91 17.83 3.64
CA GLU A 134 -5.01 18.36 4.46
C GLU A 134 -5.60 17.28 5.37
N HIS A 135 -5.79 16.08 4.85
CA HIS A 135 -6.24 14.92 5.63
C HIS A 135 -5.29 14.62 6.79
N LEU A 136 -3.97 14.61 6.55
CA LEU A 136 -2.95 14.39 7.59
C LEU A 136 -2.95 15.53 8.63
N LEU A 137 -3.15 16.78 8.21
CA LEU A 137 -3.29 17.92 9.12
C LEU A 137 -4.54 17.81 10.01
N ALA A 138 -5.66 17.36 9.45
CA ALA A 138 -6.90 17.15 10.20
C ALA A 138 -6.75 16.03 11.25
N MET A 139 -6.02 14.96 10.92
CA MET A 139 -5.73 13.87 11.88
C MET A 139 -4.87 14.30 13.06
N ALA A 140 -4.15 15.44 12.99
CA ALA A 140 -3.37 15.92 14.12
C ALA A 140 -4.22 16.17 15.38
N ASP A 141 -5.50 16.52 15.21
CA ASP A 141 -6.43 16.78 16.29
C ASP A 141 -7.12 15.49 16.78
N ASP A 142 -7.39 14.53 15.86
CA ASP A 142 -8.02 13.24 16.17
C ASP A 142 -7.04 12.07 15.88
N TRP A 143 -5.99 12.00 16.67
CA TRP A 143 -4.90 11.05 16.48
C TRP A 143 -5.30 9.64 16.91
N ARG A 144 -5.61 8.76 15.95
CA ARG A 144 -6.06 7.38 16.19
C ARG A 144 -5.28 6.36 15.38
N PRO A 145 -4.07 5.98 15.81
CA PRO A 145 -3.35 4.88 15.16
C PRO A 145 -4.13 3.57 15.25
N ARG A 146 -4.20 2.84 14.15
CA ARG A 146 -4.77 1.49 14.09
C ARG A 146 -3.74 0.49 13.62
N LYS A 147 -3.90 -0.77 14.01
CA LYS A 147 -3.00 -1.85 13.60
C LYS A 147 -3.55 -2.54 12.37
N VAL A 148 -2.66 -2.79 11.41
CA VAL A 148 -2.94 -3.58 10.20
C VAL A 148 -1.99 -4.76 10.11
N ASP A 149 -2.42 -5.76 9.35
CA ASP A 149 -1.65 -6.96 9.08
C ASP A 149 -0.61 -6.69 7.99
N LEU A 150 0.46 -7.49 7.96
CA LEU A 150 1.42 -7.52 6.88
C LEU A 150 1.55 -8.95 6.36
N GLY A 151 1.50 -9.13 5.04
CA GLY A 151 1.94 -10.38 4.43
C GLY A 151 3.46 -10.47 4.45
N VAL A 152 3.98 -11.69 4.46
CA VAL A 152 5.43 -11.97 4.39
C VAL A 152 5.69 -12.97 3.28
N VAL A 153 6.72 -12.74 2.49
CA VAL A 153 7.28 -13.70 1.53
C VAL A 153 8.79 -13.76 1.71
N ASN A 154 9.31 -14.95 2.00
CA ASN A 154 10.74 -15.20 2.21
C ASN A 154 11.40 -14.18 3.18
N GLY A 155 10.69 -13.77 4.25
CA GLY A 155 11.16 -12.85 5.28
C GLY A 155 10.93 -11.35 4.96
N ARG A 156 10.55 -10.98 3.74
CA ARG A 156 10.18 -9.62 3.35
C ARG A 156 8.69 -9.40 3.51
N CYS A 157 8.30 -8.32 4.16
CA CYS A 157 6.90 -7.94 4.27
C CYS A 157 6.38 -7.33 2.96
N PHE A 158 5.09 -7.56 2.69
CA PHE A 158 4.32 -6.83 1.69
C PHE A 158 3.03 -6.30 2.30
N THR A 159 2.60 -5.14 1.81
CA THR A 159 1.47 -4.42 2.38
C THR A 159 0.14 -4.86 1.77
N PHE A 160 0.08 -5.13 0.46
CA PHE A 160 -1.17 -5.50 -0.22
C PHE A 160 -1.07 -6.77 -1.07
N SER A 161 0.01 -6.97 -1.84
CA SER A 161 0.08 -8.16 -2.70
C SER A 161 1.48 -8.63 -3.03
N SER A 162 1.61 -9.92 -3.31
CA SER A 162 2.80 -10.54 -3.86
C SER A 162 2.40 -11.57 -4.91
N GLY A 163 3.22 -11.77 -5.92
CA GLY A 163 2.93 -12.70 -6.99
C GLY A 163 4.14 -13.43 -7.54
N LEU A 164 3.87 -14.61 -8.11
CA LEU A 164 4.85 -15.42 -8.83
C LEU A 164 4.37 -15.73 -10.25
N GLY A 165 5.32 -15.92 -11.15
CA GLY A 165 5.06 -16.32 -12.52
C GLY A 165 4.73 -15.13 -13.41
N LEU A 166 3.61 -15.16 -14.13
CA LEU A 166 3.27 -14.13 -15.12
C LEU A 166 3.24 -12.72 -14.53
N ASP A 167 2.62 -12.58 -13.36
CA ASP A 167 2.51 -11.31 -12.67
C ASP A 167 3.89 -10.70 -12.38
N ALA A 168 4.76 -11.45 -11.71
CA ALA A 168 6.13 -11.01 -11.39
C ALA A 168 7.00 -10.79 -12.65
N SER A 169 6.80 -11.57 -13.71
CA SER A 169 7.47 -11.36 -15.00
C SER A 169 7.05 -10.04 -15.67
N VAL A 170 5.82 -9.60 -15.45
CA VAL A 170 5.35 -8.29 -15.93
C VAL A 170 6.05 -7.17 -15.14
N VAL A 171 6.12 -7.30 -13.83
CA VAL A 171 6.83 -6.35 -12.96
C VAL A 171 8.31 -6.26 -13.31
N GLU A 172 9.01 -7.40 -13.46
CA GLU A 172 10.40 -7.47 -13.93
C GLU A 172 10.61 -6.64 -15.21
N ARG A 173 9.71 -6.84 -16.18
CA ARG A 173 9.79 -6.15 -17.47
C ARG A 173 9.54 -4.65 -17.35
N VAL A 174 8.65 -4.24 -16.48
CA VAL A 174 8.35 -2.83 -16.24
C VAL A 174 9.50 -2.16 -15.49
N ASP A 175 10.06 -2.80 -14.47
CA ASP A 175 11.17 -2.26 -13.68
C ASP A 175 12.50 -2.20 -14.48
N SER A 176 12.66 -3.07 -15.48
CA SER A 176 13.82 -2.98 -16.40
C SER A 176 13.80 -1.75 -17.30
N ARG A 177 12.70 -0.97 -17.33
CA ARG A 177 12.52 0.19 -18.22
C ARG A 177 11.86 1.38 -17.49
N PRO A 178 12.54 1.98 -16.52
CA PRO A 178 11.98 3.02 -15.66
C PRO A 178 11.51 4.26 -16.42
N SER A 179 12.19 4.63 -17.52
CA SER A 179 11.79 5.76 -18.36
C SER A 179 10.44 5.55 -19.07
N LEU A 180 10.15 4.33 -19.52
CA LEU A 180 8.86 3.99 -20.13
C LEU A 180 7.76 3.89 -19.05
N LYS A 181 8.09 3.34 -17.87
CA LYS A 181 7.19 3.32 -16.70
C LYS A 181 6.74 4.74 -16.34
N ALA A 182 7.68 5.67 -16.24
CA ALA A 182 7.37 7.07 -15.91
C ALA A 182 6.53 7.77 -17.00
N ARG A 183 6.81 7.50 -18.29
CA ARG A 183 6.13 8.19 -19.40
C ARG A 183 4.75 7.64 -19.72
N LEU A 184 4.55 6.32 -19.68
CA LEU A 184 3.34 5.64 -20.15
C LEU A 184 2.48 5.08 -19.02
N GLY A 185 3.00 5.02 -17.77
CA GLY A 185 2.26 4.61 -16.59
C GLY A 185 1.48 3.29 -16.77
N PRO A 186 0.17 3.27 -16.47
CA PRO A 186 -0.65 2.06 -16.52
C PRO A 186 -0.71 1.39 -17.91
N TYR A 187 -0.60 2.16 -18.99
CA TYR A 187 -0.60 1.62 -20.35
C TYR A 187 0.65 0.78 -20.63
N PHE A 188 1.80 1.16 -20.04
CA PHE A 188 3.01 0.36 -20.16
C PHE A 188 2.88 -0.98 -19.42
N PHE A 189 2.22 -1.01 -18.26
CA PHE A 189 1.91 -2.26 -17.58
C PHE A 189 1.02 -3.17 -18.41
N ALA A 190 -0.05 -2.63 -19.03
CA ALA A 190 -0.93 -3.40 -19.91
C ALA A 190 -0.17 -3.99 -21.12
N TRP A 191 0.66 -3.18 -21.76
CA TRP A 191 1.52 -3.65 -22.87
C TRP A 191 2.53 -4.71 -22.39
N ALA A 192 3.16 -4.50 -21.24
CA ALA A 192 4.09 -5.45 -20.65
C ALA A 192 3.41 -6.78 -20.35
N ALA A 193 2.19 -6.76 -19.79
CA ALA A 193 1.41 -7.96 -19.52
C ALA A 193 1.15 -8.77 -20.80
N VAL A 194 0.61 -8.14 -21.84
CA VAL A 194 0.35 -8.80 -23.14
C VAL A 194 1.63 -9.32 -23.75
N SER A 195 2.68 -8.50 -23.81
CA SER A 195 3.94 -8.89 -24.46
C SER A 195 4.69 -9.98 -23.71
N THR A 196 4.61 -9.99 -22.37
CA THR A 196 5.22 -11.05 -21.53
C THR A 196 4.44 -12.35 -21.69
N PHE A 197 3.11 -12.29 -21.67
CA PHE A 197 2.26 -13.45 -21.92
C PHE A 197 2.61 -14.09 -23.30
N LEU A 198 2.60 -13.33 -24.38
CA LEU A 198 2.87 -13.86 -25.73
C LEU A 198 4.29 -14.45 -25.88
N ARG A 199 5.28 -13.88 -25.19
CA ARG A 199 6.68 -14.32 -25.35
C ARG A 199 7.10 -15.45 -24.43
N ARG A 200 6.62 -15.46 -23.17
CA ARG A 200 7.10 -16.39 -22.14
C ARG A 200 6.05 -17.44 -21.75
N TYR A 201 4.75 -17.09 -21.73
CA TYR A 201 3.69 -17.93 -21.16
C TYR A 201 2.82 -18.65 -22.19
N LEU A 202 2.87 -18.24 -23.46
CA LEU A 202 2.09 -18.87 -24.52
C LEU A 202 2.59 -20.26 -24.88
N VAL A 203 3.91 -20.46 -24.94
CA VAL A 203 4.52 -21.70 -25.45
C VAL A 203 4.91 -22.63 -24.29
N SER A 204 5.68 -22.17 -23.34
CA SER A 204 6.24 -23.00 -22.27
C SER A 204 6.40 -22.23 -20.95
N PRO A 205 5.30 -21.92 -20.26
CA PRO A 205 5.39 -21.28 -18.96
C PRO A 205 6.09 -22.16 -17.93
N ALA A 206 6.86 -21.57 -17.04
CA ALA A 206 7.34 -22.28 -15.85
C ALA A 206 6.15 -22.73 -15.01
N ARG A 207 6.22 -23.93 -14.46
CA ARG A 207 5.15 -24.51 -13.65
C ARG A 207 5.49 -24.44 -12.19
N MET A 208 4.47 -24.17 -11.39
CA MET A 208 4.58 -24.12 -9.95
C MET A 208 3.56 -25.06 -9.27
N GLU A 209 3.96 -25.54 -8.12
CA GLU A 209 3.10 -26.21 -7.17
C GLU A 209 2.83 -25.25 -6.00
N VAL A 210 1.55 -25.04 -5.69
CA VAL A 210 1.09 -24.17 -4.61
C VAL A 210 0.46 -25.03 -3.54
N GLN A 211 1.07 -25.06 -2.37
CA GLN A 211 0.58 -25.79 -1.20
C GLN A 211 0.01 -24.83 -0.18
N ALA A 212 -1.29 -24.97 0.12
CA ALA A 212 -2.01 -24.20 1.14
C ALA A 212 -2.76 -25.17 2.06
N GLY A 213 -2.22 -25.42 3.23
CA GLY A 213 -2.70 -26.49 4.12
C GLY A 213 -2.64 -27.88 3.42
N GLU A 214 -3.77 -28.57 3.38
CA GLU A 214 -3.90 -29.89 2.70
C GLU A 214 -4.12 -29.76 1.17
N ARG A 215 -4.34 -28.57 0.65
CA ARG A 215 -4.62 -28.36 -0.77
C ARG A 215 -3.33 -28.13 -1.54
N THR A 216 -3.14 -28.90 -2.59
CA THR A 216 -2.04 -28.72 -3.56
C THR A 216 -2.63 -28.37 -4.92
N LEU A 217 -2.18 -27.27 -5.51
CA LEU A 217 -2.63 -26.79 -6.80
C LEU A 217 -1.43 -26.63 -7.73
N LEU A 218 -1.62 -27.00 -9.01
CA LEU A 218 -0.62 -26.76 -10.04
C LEU A 218 -1.02 -25.53 -10.85
N GLY A 219 -0.07 -24.64 -11.11
CA GLY A 219 -0.33 -23.41 -11.84
C GLY A 219 0.88 -22.88 -12.60
N VAL A 220 0.67 -21.76 -13.27
CA VAL A 220 1.69 -20.99 -14.00
C VAL A 220 1.84 -19.58 -13.43
N THR A 221 0.91 -19.19 -12.56
CA THR A 221 0.94 -17.93 -11.81
C THR A 221 0.18 -18.11 -10.49
N ALA A 222 0.71 -17.51 -9.43
CA ALA A 222 0.05 -17.41 -8.14
C ALA A 222 0.13 -15.95 -7.67
N VAL A 223 -1.00 -15.45 -7.14
CA VAL A 223 -1.08 -14.15 -6.48
C VAL A 223 -1.53 -14.39 -5.06
N VAL A 224 -0.86 -13.76 -4.10
CA VAL A 224 -1.19 -13.79 -2.67
C VAL A 224 -1.41 -12.34 -2.21
N GLN A 225 -2.54 -12.08 -1.57
CA GLN A 225 -2.95 -10.74 -1.16
C GLN A 225 -3.15 -10.66 0.36
N ASN A 226 -2.67 -9.57 0.94
CA ASN A 226 -2.94 -9.16 2.31
C ASN A 226 -4.17 -8.26 2.41
N GLY A 227 -4.64 -7.73 1.29
CA GLY A 227 -5.81 -6.87 1.20
C GLY A 227 -6.35 -6.79 -0.23
N SER A 228 -7.54 -6.22 -0.40
CA SER A 228 -8.17 -5.95 -1.69
C SER A 228 -8.29 -4.44 -1.90
N PRO A 229 -8.09 -3.93 -3.13
CA PRO A 229 -7.84 -4.65 -4.38
C PRO A 229 -6.38 -5.08 -4.58
N PHE A 230 -6.12 -5.88 -5.61
CA PHE A 230 -4.77 -6.27 -6.02
C PHE A 230 -3.93 -5.07 -6.48
N THR A 231 -4.52 -4.18 -7.26
CA THR A 231 -3.95 -2.91 -7.74
C THR A 231 -5.05 -2.01 -8.29
N TYR A 232 -4.66 -0.85 -8.82
CA TYR A 232 -5.56 0.06 -9.53
C TYR A 232 -5.09 0.26 -10.97
N PHE A 233 -6.02 0.26 -11.90
CA PHE A 233 -5.82 0.76 -13.25
C PHE A 233 -6.48 2.14 -13.35
N GLN A 234 -5.69 3.19 -13.32
CA GLN A 234 -6.15 4.55 -13.02
C GLN A 234 -6.89 4.55 -11.66
N ASP A 235 -8.17 4.89 -11.62
CA ASP A 235 -8.99 4.87 -10.41
C ASP A 235 -9.89 3.62 -10.28
N ARG A 236 -9.71 2.65 -11.18
CA ARG A 236 -10.48 1.40 -11.14
C ARG A 236 -9.74 0.33 -10.35
N PRO A 237 -10.35 -0.20 -9.29
CA PRO A 237 -9.77 -1.33 -8.58
C PRO A 237 -9.74 -2.58 -9.47
N ILE A 238 -8.63 -3.30 -9.45
CA ILE A 238 -8.47 -4.62 -10.06
C ILE A 238 -8.53 -5.65 -8.94
N GLU A 239 -9.57 -6.47 -8.96
CA GLU A 239 -9.76 -7.53 -7.98
C GLU A 239 -9.36 -8.88 -8.55
N ILE A 240 -8.44 -9.58 -7.88
CA ILE A 240 -7.98 -10.92 -8.28
C ILE A 240 -8.41 -11.95 -7.25
N ALA A 241 -8.02 -11.80 -5.98
CA ALA A 241 -8.46 -12.64 -4.88
C ALA A 241 -9.41 -11.85 -3.97
N GLU A 242 -10.41 -12.54 -3.43
CA GLU A 242 -11.40 -11.95 -2.55
C GLU A 242 -11.19 -12.44 -1.13
N GLY A 243 -11.63 -11.66 -0.13
CA GLY A 243 -11.71 -12.07 1.26
C GLY A 243 -10.56 -11.62 2.18
N ALA A 244 -9.45 -11.10 1.65
CA ALA A 244 -8.43 -10.48 2.49
C ALA A 244 -8.75 -9.00 2.75
N THR A 245 -8.65 -8.59 4.02
CA THR A 245 -8.65 -7.19 4.45
C THR A 245 -7.41 -6.96 5.31
N LEU A 246 -6.99 -5.70 5.44
CA LEU A 246 -5.77 -5.34 6.17
C LEU A 246 -5.77 -5.71 7.67
N ASP A 247 -6.87 -6.29 8.17
CA ASP A 247 -7.09 -6.65 9.57
C ASP A 247 -7.76 -8.03 9.75
N SER A 248 -7.85 -8.82 8.67
CA SER A 248 -8.50 -10.14 8.70
C SER A 248 -7.70 -11.22 9.43
N GLY A 249 -6.39 -11.01 9.66
CA GLY A 249 -5.48 -12.03 10.19
C GLY A 249 -5.23 -13.20 9.24
N ALA A 250 -5.58 -13.05 7.95
CA ALA A 250 -5.45 -14.08 6.93
C ALA A 250 -5.13 -13.47 5.57
N LEU A 251 -4.46 -14.28 4.72
CA LEU A 251 -4.20 -13.97 3.32
C LEU A 251 -5.28 -14.56 2.43
N ALA A 252 -5.48 -13.97 1.26
CA ALA A 252 -6.22 -14.56 0.16
C ALA A 252 -5.30 -14.79 -1.04
N GLY A 253 -5.66 -15.68 -1.94
CA GLY A 253 -4.85 -15.94 -3.12
C GLY A 253 -5.66 -16.41 -4.32
N ALA A 254 -5.01 -16.38 -5.46
CA ALA A 254 -5.52 -16.92 -6.72
C ALA A 254 -4.40 -17.63 -7.47
N VAL A 255 -4.70 -18.85 -7.96
CA VAL A 255 -3.78 -19.65 -8.76
C VAL A 255 -4.37 -19.83 -10.16
N LEU A 256 -3.64 -19.37 -11.16
CA LEU A 256 -3.96 -19.61 -12.57
C LEU A 256 -3.32 -20.91 -13.03
N HIS A 257 -4.13 -21.89 -13.39
CA HIS A 257 -3.65 -23.23 -13.78
C HIS A 257 -2.97 -23.24 -15.14
N ARG A 258 -3.54 -22.50 -16.12
CA ARG A 258 -3.01 -22.41 -17.50
C ARG A 258 -3.27 -21.03 -18.07
N ALA A 259 -2.23 -20.45 -18.66
CA ALA A 259 -2.33 -19.21 -19.41
C ALA A 259 -2.53 -19.53 -20.90
N THR A 260 -3.79 -19.55 -21.37
CA THR A 260 -4.11 -19.84 -22.77
C THR A 260 -4.58 -18.58 -23.50
N PRO A 261 -4.34 -18.47 -24.84
CA PRO A 261 -4.76 -17.30 -25.64
C PRO A 261 -6.27 -17.01 -25.55
N VAL A 262 -7.08 -18.06 -25.38
CA VAL A 262 -8.54 -17.92 -25.26
C VAL A 262 -8.94 -17.46 -23.86
N ALA A 263 -8.32 -18.01 -22.80
CA ALA A 263 -8.69 -17.70 -21.43
C ALA A 263 -8.19 -16.32 -20.95
N MET A 264 -7.00 -15.93 -21.35
CA MET A 264 -6.37 -14.69 -20.85
C MET A 264 -7.19 -13.41 -21.13
N PRO A 265 -7.77 -13.19 -22.32
CA PRO A 265 -8.65 -12.05 -22.57
C PRO A 265 -9.87 -12.03 -21.64
N PHE A 266 -10.49 -13.21 -21.38
CA PHE A 266 -11.64 -13.31 -20.47
C PHE A 266 -11.26 -13.08 -19.01
N ILE A 267 -10.09 -13.56 -18.58
CA ILE A 267 -9.56 -13.31 -17.24
C ILE A 267 -9.26 -11.82 -17.08
N GLY A 268 -8.60 -11.20 -18.05
CA GLY A 268 -8.34 -9.76 -18.07
C GLY A 268 -9.62 -8.92 -18.03
N TRP A 269 -10.62 -9.30 -18.83
CA TRP A 269 -11.94 -8.65 -18.78
C TRP A 269 -12.60 -8.78 -17.40
N ARG A 270 -12.51 -9.98 -16.77
CA ARG A 270 -13.04 -10.19 -15.40
C ARG A 270 -12.33 -9.34 -14.36
N ALA A 271 -11.00 -9.22 -14.45
CA ALA A 271 -10.20 -8.42 -13.55
C ALA A 271 -10.56 -6.91 -13.62
N LEU A 272 -10.95 -6.42 -14.80
CA LEU A 272 -11.38 -5.04 -15.03
C LEU A 272 -12.88 -4.81 -14.83
N SER A 273 -13.66 -5.88 -14.66
CA SER A 273 -15.13 -5.80 -14.54
C SER A 273 -15.55 -5.60 -13.09
N ARG A 274 -16.49 -4.69 -12.86
CA ARG A 274 -17.10 -4.50 -11.53
C ARG A 274 -18.04 -5.65 -11.09
N HIS A 275 -18.51 -6.47 -12.04
CA HIS A 275 -19.54 -7.50 -11.79
C HIS A 275 -19.01 -8.92 -11.99
N ALA A 276 -17.94 -9.10 -12.75
CA ALA A 276 -17.38 -10.41 -13.04
C ALA A 276 -16.13 -10.66 -12.20
N ARG A 277 -16.11 -11.76 -11.48
CA ARG A 277 -15.01 -12.12 -10.57
C ARG A 277 -14.02 -13.05 -11.26
N VAL A 278 -12.72 -12.80 -11.06
CA VAL A 278 -11.63 -13.64 -11.61
C VAL A 278 -11.72 -15.06 -11.08
N LEU A 279 -12.01 -15.23 -9.80
CA LEU A 279 -12.11 -16.55 -9.13
C LEU A 279 -13.24 -17.44 -9.68
N ARG A 280 -14.22 -16.89 -10.43
CA ARG A 280 -15.26 -17.68 -11.10
C ARG A 280 -14.82 -18.27 -12.43
N HIS A 281 -13.60 -18.00 -12.88
CA HIS A 281 -13.09 -18.57 -14.13
C HIS A 281 -12.56 -19.99 -13.88
N ARG A 282 -12.94 -20.97 -14.73
CA ARG A 282 -12.59 -22.39 -14.56
C ARG A 282 -11.09 -22.72 -14.48
N GLN A 283 -10.23 -21.82 -14.98
CA GLN A 283 -8.78 -21.98 -14.93
C GLN A 283 -8.14 -21.27 -13.73
N VAL A 284 -8.95 -20.69 -12.84
CA VAL A 284 -8.47 -20.01 -11.64
C VAL A 284 -9.03 -20.69 -10.41
N SER A 285 -8.17 -21.03 -9.47
CA SER A 285 -8.57 -21.47 -8.14
C SER A 285 -8.29 -20.40 -7.12
N GLY A 286 -9.29 -20.08 -6.30
CA GLY A 286 -9.14 -19.19 -5.16
C GLY A 286 -8.61 -19.93 -3.94
N LEU A 287 -7.83 -19.21 -3.16
CA LEU A 287 -7.39 -19.57 -1.82
C LEU A 287 -7.89 -18.50 -0.86
N MET A 288 -8.60 -18.89 0.17
CA MET A 288 -9.21 -17.98 1.13
C MET A 288 -8.83 -18.39 2.54
N ASP A 289 -8.76 -17.43 3.44
CA ASP A 289 -8.48 -17.62 4.87
C ASP A 289 -7.20 -18.47 5.10
N ILE A 290 -6.14 -18.11 4.39
CA ILE A 290 -4.86 -18.80 4.48
C ILE A 290 -3.88 -18.05 5.36
N ARG A 291 -3.18 -18.76 6.24
CA ARG A 291 -2.13 -18.19 7.08
C ARG A 291 -0.73 -18.47 6.54
N GLU A 292 -0.58 -19.57 5.84
CA GLU A 292 0.68 -19.99 5.24
C GLU A 292 0.44 -20.61 3.86
N VAL A 293 1.29 -20.26 2.90
CA VAL A 293 1.33 -20.85 1.56
C VAL A 293 2.77 -21.10 1.16
N THR A 294 3.05 -22.25 0.62
CA THR A 294 4.34 -22.53 -0.01
C THR A 294 4.14 -22.71 -1.51
N VAL A 295 4.93 -22.00 -2.30
CA VAL A 295 4.96 -22.12 -3.75
C VAL A 295 6.33 -22.61 -4.17
N ARG A 296 6.39 -23.72 -4.91
CA ARG A 296 7.64 -24.32 -5.41
C ARG A 296 7.60 -24.45 -6.92
N THR A 297 8.78 -24.39 -7.55
CA THR A 297 8.87 -24.80 -8.95
C THR A 297 8.53 -26.28 -9.10
N ALA A 298 7.72 -26.61 -10.11
CA ALA A 298 7.33 -27.99 -10.41
C ALA A 298 8.14 -28.60 -11.58
N ASP A 299 8.92 -27.80 -12.29
CA ASP A 299 9.70 -28.21 -13.45
C ASP A 299 11.19 -27.80 -13.36
N GLY A 300 11.63 -27.36 -12.19
CA GLY A 300 13.01 -26.98 -11.90
C GLY A 300 13.42 -25.60 -12.43
N ARG A 301 12.53 -24.91 -13.16
CA ARG A 301 12.80 -23.55 -13.64
C ARG A 301 12.51 -22.53 -12.54
N PRO A 302 13.38 -21.54 -12.32
CA PRO A 302 13.13 -20.53 -11.30
C PRO A 302 11.87 -19.73 -11.64
N LEU A 303 11.18 -19.27 -10.60
CA LEU A 303 9.95 -18.51 -10.68
C LEU A 303 10.23 -17.04 -10.35
N PRO A 304 9.89 -16.11 -11.21
CA PRO A 304 9.98 -14.69 -10.87
C PRO A 304 9.02 -14.37 -9.73
N LEU A 305 9.51 -13.58 -8.76
CA LEU A 305 8.81 -13.16 -7.55
C LEU A 305 8.71 -11.63 -7.51
N GLN A 306 7.56 -11.11 -7.12
CA GLN A 306 7.34 -9.71 -6.82
C GLN A 306 6.63 -9.52 -5.47
N ALA A 307 6.79 -8.35 -4.84
CA ALA A 307 5.98 -7.89 -3.72
C ALA A 307 5.68 -6.40 -3.86
N ASP A 308 4.42 -6.03 -3.69
CA ASP A 308 3.90 -4.65 -3.80
C ASP A 308 4.33 -3.93 -5.11
N GLY A 309 4.48 -4.70 -6.20
CA GLY A 309 4.88 -4.19 -7.49
C GLY A 309 6.39 -3.97 -7.66
N ASP A 310 7.22 -4.48 -6.76
CA ASP A 310 8.68 -4.52 -6.86
C ASP A 310 9.15 -5.94 -7.20
N TYR A 311 9.99 -6.07 -8.24
CA TYR A 311 10.61 -7.35 -8.58
C TYR A 311 11.70 -7.71 -7.56
N LEU A 312 11.59 -8.92 -6.98
CA LEU A 312 12.49 -9.41 -5.92
C LEU A 312 13.51 -10.45 -6.42
N GLY A 313 13.48 -10.78 -7.69
CA GLY A 313 14.33 -11.82 -8.28
C GLY A 313 13.60 -13.13 -8.54
N ASP A 314 14.35 -14.09 -9.05
CA ASP A 314 13.87 -15.45 -9.35
C ASP A 314 14.14 -16.38 -8.17
N VAL A 315 13.16 -17.22 -7.82
CA VAL A 315 13.23 -18.15 -6.69
C VAL A 315 12.82 -19.56 -7.09
N ALA A 316 13.37 -20.57 -6.43
CA ALA A 316 12.90 -21.95 -6.54
C ALA A 316 11.69 -22.22 -5.62
N GLU A 317 11.63 -21.46 -4.50
CA GLU A 317 10.57 -21.58 -3.50
C GLU A 317 10.24 -20.21 -2.92
N ALA A 318 8.95 -19.96 -2.73
CA ALA A 318 8.42 -18.81 -1.99
C ALA A 318 7.52 -19.31 -0.85
N ARG A 319 7.84 -18.89 0.37
CA ARG A 319 7.05 -19.17 1.58
C ARG A 319 6.34 -17.92 2.02
N TYR A 320 5.03 -18.01 2.04
CA TYR A 320 4.15 -16.95 2.47
C TYR A 320 3.60 -17.20 3.87
N SER A 321 3.52 -16.14 4.64
CA SER A 321 2.82 -16.12 5.93
C SER A 321 2.21 -14.76 6.20
N ILE A 322 1.38 -14.66 7.25
CA ILE A 322 0.82 -13.41 7.71
C ILE A 322 1.41 -13.04 9.06
N LEU A 323 1.64 -11.74 9.26
CA LEU A 323 1.94 -11.14 10.56
C LEU A 323 0.74 -10.29 10.98
N PRO A 324 -0.14 -10.81 11.83
CA PRO A 324 -1.32 -10.07 12.26
C PRO A 324 -0.93 -8.86 13.10
N ARG A 325 -1.59 -7.71 12.82
CA ARG A 325 -1.45 -6.46 13.59
C ARG A 325 0.00 -5.98 13.72
N ALA A 326 0.80 -6.19 12.67
CA ALA A 326 2.25 -5.97 12.68
C ALA A 326 2.68 -4.55 12.38
N LEU A 327 1.80 -3.72 11.82
CA LEU A 327 2.09 -2.33 11.48
C LEU A 327 1.05 -1.40 12.09
N ASN A 328 1.51 -0.36 12.79
CA ASN A 328 0.65 0.75 13.16
C ASN A 328 0.53 1.72 11.98
N VAL A 329 -0.67 2.20 11.70
CA VAL A 329 -0.93 3.19 10.63
C VAL A 329 -1.80 4.32 11.16
N VAL A 330 -1.63 5.50 10.60
CA VAL A 330 -2.50 6.66 10.78
C VAL A 330 -3.06 7.03 9.40
N ALA A 331 -4.39 6.95 9.27
CA ALA A 331 -5.10 7.22 8.02
C ALA A 331 -6.56 7.58 8.29
#